data_590a58efbd66933ab1a9bca79b52444e
#
_entry.id   590a58efbd66933ab1a9bca79b52444e
#
_cell.length_a   1.000
_cell.length_b   1.000
_cell.length_c   1.000
_cell.angle_alpha   90.00
_cell.angle_beta   90.00
_cell.angle_gamma   90.00
#
_symmetry.space_group_name_H-M   'P 1'
#
loop_
_entity.id
_entity.type
_entity.pdbx_description
1 polymer ?
#
loop_
_entity_poly.entity_id
_entity_poly.type
_entity_poly.pdbx_seq_one_letter_code
_entity_poly.pdbx_strand_id
1 'polypeptide(L)'
;TGRHTLQRIHCRSETSKGVYCLQYDETRIISGLRDNTIKVWKSKMDSDSQMWDRNTLECVQILTGHTGSVLCLQYDENIIISGSSDSTVRVWDVHTGEMLNTLIHHCEAVLHLRFCDGIMVTCSKDRSIAVWDMQSPTEINLRRVLVGHRAAVNVVDFDEKYIVSASGDRTIKVWSTSTCEFVRTLNGHKRGIACLQYRDCLVVSGSSDNTIRLWDIESGACLRTLEGHEELVRCIRFDNKRIVSGAYDGKIKVWDLAAALDPRSPAGSLCLRTLVEHSGRVFRLQFDEFQIVSSSHDDTILIWDFLNVPIETSSTSSTRSPTRTYTYVNN
;
A
#
# COMPACT_ATOMS: atom_id res chain seq x y z
N THR A 1 -3.70 23.41 6.80
CA THR A 1 -4.56 23.78 7.94
C THR A 1 -4.73 22.69 8.99
N GLY A 2 -4.61 21.40 8.69
CA GLY A 2 -4.75 20.29 9.63
C GLY A 2 -6.15 19.76 9.83
N ARG A 3 -7.13 20.42 9.29
CA ARG A 3 -8.51 19.96 9.30
C ARG A 3 -8.70 18.92 8.20
N HIS A 4 -9.55 17.94 8.44
CA HIS A 4 -9.96 16.92 7.48
C HIS A 4 -11.35 16.41 7.84
N THR A 5 -12.06 15.89 6.87
CA THR A 5 -13.22 15.04 7.09
C THR A 5 -12.77 13.58 7.06
N LEU A 6 -13.47 12.72 7.80
CA LEU A 6 -13.16 11.31 7.89
C LEU A 6 -14.38 10.49 7.50
N GLN A 7 -14.23 9.64 6.50
CA GLN A 7 -15.21 8.63 6.14
C GLN A 7 -14.70 7.25 6.55
N ARG A 8 -15.58 6.43 7.14
CA ARG A 8 -15.27 5.08 7.62
C ARG A 8 -16.12 4.05 6.88
N ILE A 9 -15.47 3.09 6.23
CA ILE A 9 -16.09 1.94 5.59
C ILE A 9 -15.83 0.72 6.46
N HIS A 10 -16.89 0.05 6.91
CA HIS A 10 -16.80 -1.22 7.63
C HIS A 10 -16.85 -2.37 6.63
N CYS A 11 -15.72 -3.07 6.49
CA CYS A 11 -15.62 -4.27 5.63
C CYS A 11 -16.05 -5.50 6.43
N ARG A 12 -17.32 -5.55 6.85
CA ARG A 12 -17.84 -6.64 7.68
C ARG A 12 -17.58 -7.99 7.04
N SER A 13 -16.93 -8.87 7.77
CA SER A 13 -16.83 -10.29 7.51
C SER A 13 -17.35 -11.02 8.75
N GLU A 14 -18.21 -12.00 8.56
CA GLU A 14 -18.81 -12.77 9.67
C GLU A 14 -17.77 -13.61 10.43
N THR A 15 -16.65 -13.93 9.79
CA THR A 15 -15.71 -14.95 10.28
C THR A 15 -14.32 -14.44 10.60
N SER A 16 -13.85 -13.31 10.03
CA SER A 16 -12.50 -12.83 10.27
C SER A 16 -12.33 -11.35 9.97
N LYS A 17 -11.52 -10.66 10.79
CA LYS A 17 -11.24 -9.22 10.66
C LYS A 17 -9.91 -8.98 9.95
N GLY A 18 -9.85 -7.97 9.10
CA GLY A 18 -8.63 -7.43 8.52
C GLY A 18 -8.71 -7.17 7.03
N VAL A 19 -8.40 -5.95 6.65
CA VAL A 19 -8.23 -5.51 5.27
C VAL A 19 -6.73 -5.38 5.02
N TYR A 20 -6.16 -6.40 4.35
CA TYR A 20 -4.71 -6.52 4.19
C TYR A 20 -4.12 -5.63 3.09
N CYS A 21 -4.88 -5.39 2.05
CA CYS A 21 -4.44 -4.58 0.92
C CYS A 21 -5.59 -3.80 0.31
N LEU A 22 -5.25 -2.68 -0.29
CA LEU A 22 -6.18 -1.85 -1.05
C LEU A 22 -5.44 -1.10 -2.16
N GLN A 23 -6.20 -0.76 -3.18
CA GLN A 23 -5.86 0.26 -4.16
C GLN A 23 -7.13 1.04 -4.48
N TYR A 24 -6.99 2.33 -4.79
CA TYR A 24 -8.10 3.15 -5.24
C TYR A 24 -7.72 3.99 -6.46
N ASP A 25 -8.74 4.35 -7.22
CA ASP A 25 -8.69 5.36 -8.27
C ASP A 25 -9.81 6.39 -8.05
N GLU A 26 -10.10 7.19 -9.05
CA GLU A 26 -11.18 8.19 -8.98
C GLU A 26 -12.58 7.56 -8.87
N THR A 27 -12.77 6.30 -9.25
CA THR A 27 -14.08 5.66 -9.42
C THR A 27 -14.37 4.53 -8.45
N ARG A 28 -13.34 3.95 -7.84
CA ARG A 28 -13.51 2.74 -7.01
C ARG A 28 -12.39 2.56 -5.99
N ILE A 29 -12.71 1.80 -4.95
CA ILE A 29 -11.73 1.19 -4.05
C ILE A 29 -11.81 -0.31 -4.26
N ILE A 30 -10.67 -1.00 -4.38
CA ILE A 30 -10.60 -2.46 -4.41
C ILE A 30 -9.77 -2.90 -3.21
N SER A 31 -10.33 -3.80 -2.40
CA SER A 31 -9.72 -4.27 -1.16
C SER A 31 -9.61 -5.79 -1.13
N GLY A 32 -8.49 -6.30 -0.63
CA GLY A 32 -8.27 -7.71 -0.37
C GLY A 32 -8.33 -7.99 1.13
N LEU A 33 -9.08 -9.02 1.51
CA LEU A 33 -9.47 -9.29 2.89
C LEU A 33 -8.90 -10.62 3.43
N ARG A 34 -8.91 -10.72 4.75
CA ARG A 34 -8.53 -11.93 5.46
C ARG A 34 -9.48 -13.11 5.21
N ASP A 35 -10.74 -12.84 4.86
CA ASP A 35 -11.75 -13.84 4.56
C ASP A 35 -11.64 -14.47 3.15
N ASN A 36 -10.51 -14.27 2.47
CA ASN A 36 -10.17 -14.79 1.15
C ASN A 36 -10.89 -14.08 0.00
N THR A 37 -11.63 -13.00 0.26
CA THR A 37 -12.39 -12.27 -0.75
C THR A 37 -11.67 -11.00 -1.20
N ILE A 38 -12.04 -10.54 -2.39
CA ILE A 38 -11.74 -9.19 -2.89
C ILE A 38 -13.08 -8.46 -2.99
N LYS A 39 -13.16 -7.26 -2.43
CA LYS A 39 -14.37 -6.42 -2.50
C LYS A 39 -14.10 -5.18 -3.34
N VAL A 40 -15.05 -4.89 -4.24
CA VAL A 40 -15.05 -3.69 -5.08
C VAL A 40 -16.10 -2.72 -4.55
N TRP A 41 -15.66 -1.53 -4.21
CA TRP A 41 -16.48 -0.47 -3.64
C TRP A 41 -16.58 0.65 -4.66
N LYS A 42 -17.79 1.14 -4.94
CA LYS A 42 -18.05 2.29 -5.81
C LYS A 42 -18.91 3.30 -5.09
N SER A 43 -18.73 4.56 -5.44
CA SER A 43 -19.66 5.61 -5.04
C SER A 43 -20.94 5.49 -5.87
N LYS A 44 -22.12 5.71 -5.25
CA LYS A 44 -23.34 5.96 -6.02
C LYS A 44 -23.16 7.26 -6.80
N MET A 45 -23.18 7.18 -8.12
CA MET A 45 -23.31 8.36 -8.96
C MET A 45 -24.75 8.86 -8.86
N ASP A 46 -24.95 10.05 -8.31
CA ASP A 46 -26.10 10.86 -8.70
C ASP A 46 -25.89 11.33 -10.13
N SER A 47 -26.87 11.08 -11.00
CA SER A 47 -26.80 11.30 -12.44
C SER A 47 -26.56 12.76 -12.87
N ASP A 48 -26.56 13.72 -11.94
CA ASP A 48 -26.50 15.15 -12.20
C ASP A 48 -25.27 15.89 -11.62
N SER A 49 -24.40 15.22 -10.85
CA SER A 49 -23.21 15.86 -10.32
C SER A 49 -21.93 15.20 -10.82
N GLN A 50 -21.09 15.98 -11.49
CA GLN A 50 -19.70 15.60 -11.85
C GLN A 50 -18.78 15.50 -10.63
N MET A 51 -19.31 15.57 -9.42
CA MET A 51 -18.58 15.45 -8.17
C MET A 51 -18.99 14.17 -7.44
N TRP A 52 -17.99 13.41 -7.04
CA TRP A 52 -18.11 12.25 -6.18
C TRP A 52 -18.91 12.55 -4.91
N ASP A 53 -20.08 11.95 -4.75
CA ASP A 53 -20.67 11.82 -3.44
C ASP A 53 -20.01 10.61 -2.73
N ARG A 54 -18.92 10.89 -2.03
CA ARG A 54 -18.16 9.91 -1.25
C ARG A 54 -18.93 9.36 -0.04
N ASN A 55 -20.13 9.89 0.22
CA ASN A 55 -20.94 9.48 1.37
C ASN A 55 -21.69 8.16 1.12
N THR A 56 -21.66 7.63 -0.11
CA THR A 56 -22.44 6.44 -0.50
C THR A 56 -21.58 5.36 -1.17
N LEU A 57 -20.42 5.02 -0.59
CA LEU A 57 -19.64 3.89 -1.07
C LEU A 57 -20.36 2.57 -0.75
N GLU A 58 -20.74 1.85 -1.80
CA GLU A 58 -21.37 0.54 -1.70
C GLU A 58 -20.43 -0.55 -2.21
N CYS A 59 -20.47 -1.71 -1.57
CA CYS A 59 -19.83 -2.91 -2.09
C CYS A 59 -20.64 -3.42 -3.28
N VAL A 60 -20.15 -3.18 -4.49
CA VAL A 60 -20.86 -3.55 -5.72
C VAL A 60 -20.51 -4.94 -6.22
N GLN A 61 -19.38 -5.51 -5.76
CA GLN A 61 -18.92 -6.81 -6.23
C GLN A 61 -18.03 -7.48 -5.17
N ILE A 62 -18.18 -8.80 -5.03
CA ILE A 62 -17.33 -9.65 -4.20
C ILE A 62 -16.76 -10.75 -5.08
N LEU A 63 -15.42 -10.78 -5.21
CA LEU A 63 -14.72 -11.81 -5.97
C LEU A 63 -14.29 -12.94 -5.03
N THR A 64 -14.71 -14.14 -5.35
CA THR A 64 -14.42 -15.36 -4.59
C THR A 64 -13.61 -16.33 -5.44
N GLY A 65 -12.72 -17.09 -4.82
CA GLY A 65 -11.89 -18.07 -5.52
C GLY A 65 -10.61 -18.39 -4.78
N HIS A 66 -9.95 -17.39 -4.17
CA HIS A 66 -8.82 -17.68 -3.28
C HIS A 66 -9.27 -18.55 -2.11
N THR A 67 -8.40 -19.48 -1.70
CA THR A 67 -8.62 -20.37 -0.55
C THR A 67 -7.84 -19.92 0.70
N GLY A 68 -7.14 -18.80 0.60
CA GLY A 68 -6.42 -18.14 1.67
C GLY A 68 -6.56 -16.63 1.59
N SER A 69 -6.17 -15.92 2.64
CA SER A 69 -6.26 -14.46 2.75
C SER A 69 -5.64 -13.76 1.56
N VAL A 70 -6.30 -12.73 1.04
CA VAL A 70 -5.76 -11.89 -0.04
C VAL A 70 -4.82 -10.87 0.57
N LEU A 71 -3.51 -11.06 0.34
CA LEU A 71 -2.45 -10.29 1.02
C LEU A 71 -1.99 -9.07 0.22
N CYS A 72 -2.11 -9.13 -1.10
CA CYS A 72 -1.72 -8.06 -2.00
C CYS A 72 -2.60 -8.04 -3.25
N LEU A 73 -2.75 -6.87 -3.82
CA LEU A 73 -3.39 -6.68 -5.12
C LEU A 73 -2.87 -5.42 -5.81
N GLN A 74 -3.00 -5.43 -7.11
CA GLN A 74 -2.90 -4.25 -7.96
C GLN A 74 -3.94 -4.40 -9.07
N TYR A 75 -4.51 -3.29 -9.54
CA TYR A 75 -5.41 -3.29 -10.68
C TYR A 75 -5.13 -2.11 -11.60
N ASP A 76 -5.55 -2.27 -12.84
CA ASP A 76 -5.62 -1.23 -13.86
C ASP A 76 -7.06 -1.09 -14.40
N GLU A 77 -7.20 -0.52 -15.58
CA GLU A 77 -8.51 -0.31 -16.21
C GLU A 77 -9.22 -1.62 -16.58
N ASN A 78 -8.49 -2.72 -16.80
CA ASN A 78 -8.99 -3.97 -17.36
C ASN A 78 -8.96 -5.13 -16.38
N ILE A 79 -7.91 -5.24 -15.57
CA ILE A 79 -7.67 -6.41 -14.74
C ILE A 79 -7.35 -6.07 -13.29
N ILE A 80 -7.69 -7.00 -12.40
CA ILE A 80 -7.21 -7.06 -11.03
C ILE A 80 -6.25 -8.26 -10.96
N ILE A 81 -5.07 -8.07 -10.36
CA ILE A 81 -4.16 -9.17 -10.02
C ILE A 81 -4.03 -9.22 -8.52
N SER A 82 -4.22 -10.39 -7.95
CA SER A 82 -4.18 -10.63 -6.50
C SER A 82 -3.23 -11.75 -6.13
N GLY A 83 -2.54 -11.59 -5.01
CA GLY A 83 -1.71 -12.61 -4.39
C GLY A 83 -2.24 -12.98 -3.01
N SER A 84 -2.13 -14.26 -2.66
CA SER A 84 -2.79 -14.82 -1.48
C SER A 84 -1.86 -15.69 -0.64
N SER A 85 -2.29 -15.92 0.59
CA SER A 85 -1.68 -16.93 1.47
C SER A 85 -1.87 -18.36 1.00
N ASP A 86 -2.75 -18.60 0.00
CA ASP A 86 -2.88 -19.88 -0.70
C ASP A 86 -1.75 -20.17 -1.72
N SER A 87 -0.72 -19.30 -1.77
CA SER A 87 0.45 -19.38 -2.65
C SER A 87 0.16 -19.09 -4.13
N THR A 88 -1.06 -18.71 -4.49
CA THR A 88 -1.44 -18.43 -5.87
C THR A 88 -1.49 -16.93 -6.16
N VAL A 89 -1.30 -16.61 -7.45
CA VAL A 89 -1.62 -15.32 -8.02
C VAL A 89 -2.80 -15.52 -8.96
N ARG A 90 -3.81 -14.67 -8.84
CA ARG A 90 -5.02 -14.75 -9.67
C ARG A 90 -5.25 -13.46 -10.43
N VAL A 91 -5.74 -13.60 -11.64
CA VAL A 91 -6.09 -12.50 -12.54
C VAL A 91 -7.59 -12.51 -12.75
N TRP A 92 -8.20 -11.35 -12.61
CA TRP A 92 -9.64 -11.14 -12.66
C TRP A 92 -9.97 -10.04 -13.66
N ASP A 93 -11.06 -10.15 -14.37
CA ASP A 93 -11.63 -9.05 -15.12
C ASP A 93 -12.22 -8.01 -14.16
N VAL A 94 -11.82 -6.74 -14.31
CA VAL A 94 -12.23 -5.67 -13.38
C VAL A 94 -13.70 -5.27 -13.53
N HIS A 95 -14.31 -5.57 -14.69
CA HIS A 95 -15.70 -5.18 -15.00
C HIS A 95 -16.68 -6.29 -14.64
N THR A 96 -16.36 -7.53 -15.02
CA THR A 96 -17.24 -8.69 -14.80
C THR A 96 -16.97 -9.38 -13.48
N GLY A 97 -15.73 -9.28 -12.95
CA GLY A 97 -15.27 -10.01 -11.77
C GLY A 97 -14.96 -11.48 -12.04
N GLU A 98 -14.99 -11.90 -13.29
CA GLU A 98 -14.64 -13.27 -13.67
C GLU A 98 -13.14 -13.52 -13.48
N MET A 99 -12.80 -14.70 -13.02
CA MET A 99 -11.41 -15.13 -12.91
C MET A 99 -10.90 -15.57 -14.28
N LEU A 100 -9.88 -14.86 -14.78
CA LEU A 100 -9.29 -15.08 -16.09
C LEU A 100 -8.12 -16.06 -16.06
N ASN A 101 -7.35 -16.08 -14.96
CA ASN A 101 -6.13 -16.90 -14.86
C ASN A 101 -5.77 -17.18 -13.39
N THR A 102 -5.07 -18.31 -13.17
CA THR A 102 -4.45 -18.67 -11.90
C THR A 102 -3.02 -19.09 -12.14
N LEU A 103 -2.06 -18.39 -11.53
CA LEU A 103 -0.65 -18.69 -11.63
C LEU A 103 -0.20 -19.46 -10.39
N ILE A 104 0.36 -20.64 -10.60
CA ILE A 104 0.85 -21.56 -9.57
C ILE A 104 2.37 -21.68 -9.77
N HIS A 105 3.13 -21.06 -8.89
CA HIS A 105 4.60 -21.08 -8.93
C HIS A 105 5.20 -21.04 -7.52
N HIS A 106 4.80 -20.05 -6.73
CA HIS A 106 5.30 -19.92 -5.36
C HIS A 106 4.88 -21.10 -4.48
N CYS A 107 5.77 -21.51 -3.57
CA CYS A 107 5.53 -22.62 -2.65
C CYS A 107 4.87 -22.18 -1.33
N GLU A 108 4.89 -20.88 -1.05
CA GLU A 108 4.31 -20.27 0.14
C GLU A 108 3.59 -18.96 -0.24
N ALA A 109 2.96 -18.32 0.76
CA ALA A 109 2.17 -17.11 0.61
C ALA A 109 2.81 -16.06 -0.32
N VAL A 110 2.04 -15.52 -1.26
CA VAL A 110 2.43 -14.39 -2.10
C VAL A 110 2.19 -13.11 -1.31
N LEU A 111 3.26 -12.40 -0.95
CA LEU A 111 3.18 -11.27 -0.03
C LEU A 111 3.03 -9.92 -0.71
N HIS A 112 3.57 -9.77 -1.91
CA HIS A 112 3.43 -8.54 -2.70
C HIS A 112 3.57 -8.82 -4.18
N LEU A 113 2.99 -7.95 -4.99
CA LEU A 113 3.13 -7.95 -6.44
C LEU A 113 3.05 -6.52 -7.00
N ARG A 114 3.66 -6.35 -8.16
CA ARG A 114 3.58 -5.14 -8.99
C ARG A 114 3.54 -5.55 -10.44
N PHE A 115 2.73 -4.88 -11.26
CA PHE A 115 2.77 -5.05 -12.71
C PHE A 115 2.67 -3.70 -13.42
N CYS A 116 3.35 -3.60 -14.54
CA CYS A 116 3.37 -2.43 -15.41
C CYS A 116 3.99 -2.85 -16.75
N ASP A 117 3.46 -2.31 -17.86
CA ASP A 117 4.07 -2.42 -19.19
C ASP A 117 4.45 -3.86 -19.62
N GLY A 118 3.54 -4.79 -19.41
CA GLY A 118 3.72 -6.19 -19.81
C GLY A 118 4.66 -7.00 -18.92
N ILE A 119 5.11 -6.45 -17.80
CA ILE A 119 5.93 -7.15 -16.81
C ILE A 119 5.16 -7.22 -15.48
N MET A 120 5.22 -8.36 -14.83
CA MET A 120 4.79 -8.52 -13.44
C MET A 120 5.93 -9.07 -12.59
N VAL A 121 6.03 -8.58 -11.37
CA VAL A 121 6.98 -9.07 -10.37
C VAL A 121 6.19 -9.46 -9.11
N THR A 122 6.37 -10.69 -8.66
CA THR A 122 5.74 -11.22 -7.45
C THR A 122 6.79 -11.65 -6.45
N CYS A 123 6.50 -11.57 -5.16
CA CYS A 123 7.40 -12.07 -4.11
C CYS A 123 6.63 -12.85 -3.04
N SER A 124 7.35 -13.73 -2.37
CA SER A 124 6.74 -14.72 -1.50
C SER A 124 7.50 -14.94 -0.19
N LYS A 125 6.80 -15.52 0.76
CA LYS A 125 7.36 -16.08 1.98
C LYS A 125 8.36 -17.21 1.71
N ASP A 126 8.29 -17.85 0.53
CA ASP A 126 9.27 -18.84 0.05
C ASP A 126 10.66 -18.26 -0.24
N ARG A 127 10.89 -16.98 0.01
CA ARG A 127 12.14 -16.20 -0.15
C ARG A 127 12.52 -15.91 -1.60
N SER A 128 11.66 -16.25 -2.56
CA SER A 128 11.88 -16.00 -3.98
C SER A 128 11.10 -14.79 -4.50
N ILE A 129 11.59 -14.27 -5.62
CA ILE A 129 10.93 -13.27 -6.43
C ILE A 129 10.74 -13.89 -7.81
N ALA A 130 9.55 -13.79 -8.39
CA ALA A 130 9.27 -14.26 -9.73
C ALA A 130 9.01 -13.06 -10.64
N VAL A 131 9.64 -13.08 -11.80
CA VAL A 131 9.48 -12.10 -12.88
C VAL A 131 8.71 -12.77 -14.01
N TRP A 132 7.64 -12.14 -14.48
CA TRP A 132 6.71 -12.69 -15.43
C TRP A 132 6.58 -11.77 -16.65
N ASP A 133 6.48 -12.37 -17.84
CA ASP A 133 6.06 -11.71 -19.06
C ASP A 133 4.55 -11.83 -19.23
N MET A 134 3.88 -10.68 -19.35
CA MET A 134 2.44 -10.61 -19.55
C MET A 134 2.13 -10.21 -20.98
N GLN A 135 1.75 -11.16 -21.83
CA GLN A 135 1.31 -10.90 -23.21
C GLN A 135 -0.18 -10.57 -23.25
N SER A 136 -0.94 -11.21 -22.39
CA SER A 136 -2.36 -10.94 -22.14
C SER A 136 -2.73 -11.39 -20.72
N PRO A 137 -3.94 -11.07 -20.21
CA PRO A 137 -4.40 -11.58 -18.91
C PRO A 137 -4.39 -13.10 -18.76
N THR A 138 -4.57 -13.81 -19.88
CA THR A 138 -4.58 -15.29 -19.93
C THR A 138 -3.24 -15.89 -20.34
N GLU A 139 -2.33 -15.09 -20.89
CA GLU A 139 -1.00 -15.53 -21.31
C GLU A 139 0.09 -14.80 -20.52
N ILE A 140 0.43 -15.37 -19.38
CA ILE A 140 1.43 -14.87 -18.45
C ILE A 140 2.46 -15.97 -18.23
N ASN A 141 3.70 -15.72 -18.64
CA ASN A 141 4.77 -16.69 -18.63
C ASN A 141 5.88 -16.30 -17.63
N LEU A 142 6.39 -17.30 -16.90
CA LEU A 142 7.51 -17.08 -15.99
C LEU A 142 8.79 -16.78 -16.80
N ARG A 143 9.35 -15.58 -16.59
CA ARG A 143 10.63 -15.17 -17.22
C ARG A 143 11.83 -15.66 -16.40
N ARG A 144 11.83 -15.37 -15.11
CA ARG A 144 12.96 -15.64 -14.22
C ARG A 144 12.53 -15.73 -12.76
N VAL A 145 13.27 -16.50 -11.97
CA VAL A 145 13.18 -16.53 -10.50
C VAL A 145 14.46 -15.91 -9.94
N LEU A 146 14.30 -14.90 -9.09
CA LEU A 146 15.40 -14.21 -8.41
C LEU A 146 15.55 -14.81 -7.03
N VAL A 147 16.72 -15.37 -6.74
CA VAL A 147 17.05 -16.03 -5.47
C VAL A 147 18.25 -15.33 -4.83
N GLY A 148 18.18 -15.07 -3.54
CA GLY A 148 19.30 -14.42 -2.82
C GLY A 148 18.91 -13.89 -1.45
N HIS A 149 17.62 -13.67 -1.20
CA HIS A 149 17.14 -13.36 0.16
C HIS A 149 17.16 -14.59 1.06
N ARG A 150 17.43 -14.36 2.36
CA ARG A 150 17.55 -15.43 3.38
C ARG A 150 16.29 -15.60 4.22
N ALA A 151 15.31 -14.72 4.04
CA ALA A 151 14.00 -14.78 4.69
C ALA A 151 12.90 -14.35 3.70
N ALA A 152 11.64 -14.40 4.13
CA ALA A 152 10.49 -13.96 3.35
C ALA A 152 10.74 -12.63 2.64
N VAL A 153 10.39 -12.53 1.37
CA VAL A 153 10.42 -11.29 0.61
C VAL A 153 9.06 -10.62 0.79
N ASN A 154 9.03 -9.54 1.57
CA ASN A 154 7.79 -8.92 1.99
C ASN A 154 7.22 -7.93 0.98
N VAL A 155 8.06 -7.36 0.14
CA VAL A 155 7.66 -6.31 -0.81
C VAL A 155 8.62 -6.26 -1.99
N VAL A 156 8.07 -5.93 -3.16
CA VAL A 156 8.79 -5.63 -4.40
C VAL A 156 8.22 -4.37 -5.02
N ASP A 157 9.07 -3.61 -5.67
CA ASP A 157 8.70 -2.54 -6.58
C ASP A 157 9.68 -2.53 -7.75
N PHE A 158 9.31 -1.96 -8.89
CA PHE A 158 10.19 -1.94 -10.05
C PHE A 158 9.87 -0.80 -11.01
N ASP A 159 10.85 -0.48 -11.83
CA ASP A 159 10.72 0.36 -13.02
C ASP A 159 11.44 -0.30 -14.21
N GLU A 160 11.68 0.44 -15.28
CA GLU A 160 12.39 -0.04 -16.47
C GLU A 160 13.83 -0.47 -16.15
N LYS A 161 14.45 0.11 -15.13
CA LYS A 161 15.87 -0.08 -14.82
C LYS A 161 16.10 -1.14 -13.74
N TYR A 162 15.37 -1.06 -12.64
CA TYR A 162 15.60 -1.89 -11.46
C TYR A 162 14.36 -2.55 -10.91
N ILE A 163 14.51 -3.78 -10.43
CA ILE A 163 13.63 -4.42 -9.48
C ILE A 163 14.24 -4.25 -8.10
N VAL A 164 13.43 -3.82 -7.13
CA VAL A 164 13.84 -3.57 -5.75
C VAL A 164 13.01 -4.45 -4.83
N SER A 165 13.66 -5.28 -4.03
CA SER A 165 13.00 -6.22 -3.12
C SER A 165 13.47 -6.01 -1.69
N ALA A 166 12.56 -6.16 -0.71
CA ALA A 166 12.90 -6.06 0.69
C ALA A 166 12.38 -7.26 1.48
N SER A 167 13.17 -7.70 2.45
CA SER A 167 13.00 -8.98 3.12
C SER A 167 13.06 -8.88 4.65
N GLY A 168 12.51 -9.92 5.28
CA GLY A 168 12.72 -10.23 6.70
C GLY A 168 14.18 -10.45 7.08
N ASP A 169 15.08 -10.69 6.12
CA ASP A 169 16.52 -10.79 6.32
C ASP A 169 17.21 -9.44 6.59
N ARG A 170 16.47 -8.35 6.70
CA ARG A 170 16.90 -6.97 7.00
C ARG A 170 17.59 -6.27 5.83
N THR A 171 17.55 -6.85 4.63
CA THR A 171 18.20 -6.29 3.44
C THR A 171 17.19 -5.85 2.39
N ILE A 172 17.59 -4.86 1.61
CA ILE A 172 16.99 -4.52 0.33
C ILE A 172 17.95 -4.98 -0.76
N LYS A 173 17.44 -5.66 -1.77
CA LYS A 173 18.24 -6.09 -2.92
C LYS A 173 17.74 -5.41 -4.19
N VAL A 174 18.70 -5.03 -5.01
CA VAL A 174 18.47 -4.38 -6.30
C VAL A 174 18.91 -5.34 -7.39
N TRP A 175 18.05 -5.50 -8.39
CA TRP A 175 18.24 -6.39 -9.54
C TRP A 175 17.99 -5.60 -10.81
N SER A 176 18.66 -5.94 -11.89
CA SER A 176 18.38 -5.35 -13.21
C SER A 176 17.03 -5.86 -13.75
N THR A 177 16.14 -4.97 -14.17
CA THR A 177 14.84 -5.39 -14.76
C THR A 177 15.01 -6.10 -16.08
N SER A 178 15.98 -5.68 -16.92
CA SER A 178 16.22 -6.25 -18.23
C SER A 178 16.90 -7.62 -18.18
N THR A 179 17.98 -7.76 -17.38
CA THR A 179 18.78 -9.00 -17.30
C THR A 179 18.38 -9.92 -16.16
N CYS A 180 17.62 -9.41 -15.18
CA CYS A 180 17.28 -10.11 -13.93
C CYS A 180 18.52 -10.46 -13.08
N GLU A 181 19.65 -9.82 -13.31
CA GLU A 181 20.88 -10.03 -12.56
C GLU A 181 20.91 -9.20 -11.28
N PHE A 182 21.56 -9.74 -10.26
CA PHE A 182 21.79 -9.02 -9.02
C PHE A 182 22.73 -7.83 -9.24
N VAL A 183 22.34 -6.67 -8.70
CA VAL A 183 23.13 -5.43 -8.80
C VAL A 183 23.79 -5.11 -7.45
N ARG A 184 23.01 -4.97 -6.38
CA ARG A 184 23.54 -4.63 -5.05
C ARG A 184 22.60 -4.94 -3.91
N THR A 185 23.13 -4.83 -2.69
CA THR A 185 22.36 -4.92 -1.45
C THR A 185 22.46 -3.62 -0.68
N LEU A 186 21.32 -3.10 -0.19
CA LEU A 186 21.25 -1.96 0.73
C LEU A 186 21.13 -2.50 2.15
N ASN A 187 22.10 -2.17 3.00
CA ASN A 187 22.18 -2.64 4.38
C ASN A 187 22.06 -1.46 5.35
N GLY A 188 21.33 -1.67 6.47
CA GLY A 188 21.23 -0.63 7.50
C GLY A 188 20.08 -0.85 8.47
N HIS A 189 18.94 -1.39 8.04
CA HIS A 189 17.86 -1.74 8.95
C HIS A 189 18.30 -2.79 9.97
N LYS A 190 17.87 -2.62 11.21
CA LYS A 190 18.24 -3.52 12.35
C LYS A 190 17.33 -4.74 12.44
N ARG A 191 16.14 -4.68 11.83
CA ARG A 191 15.14 -5.75 11.78
C ARG A 191 14.57 -5.90 10.38
N GLY A 192 13.73 -6.90 10.19
CA GLY A 192 13.07 -7.19 8.91
C GLY A 192 12.35 -5.99 8.32
N ILE A 193 12.41 -5.86 7.01
CA ILE A 193 11.80 -4.78 6.25
C ILE A 193 10.42 -5.24 5.80
N ALA A 194 9.39 -4.45 6.08
CA ALA A 194 8.00 -4.81 5.82
C ALA A 194 7.40 -4.12 4.59
N CYS A 195 7.91 -2.95 4.24
CA CYS A 195 7.39 -2.18 3.11
C CYS A 195 8.48 -1.34 2.45
N LEU A 196 8.28 -1.04 1.19
CA LEU A 196 9.08 -0.06 0.44
C LEU A 196 8.26 0.54 -0.71
N GLN A 197 8.72 1.66 -1.20
CA GLN A 197 8.41 2.19 -2.53
C GLN A 197 9.71 2.64 -3.18
N TYR A 198 9.81 2.37 -4.47
CA TYR A 198 10.92 2.80 -5.33
C TYR A 198 10.36 3.69 -6.44
N ARG A 199 11.00 4.83 -6.67
CA ARG A 199 10.72 5.70 -7.80
C ARG A 199 11.95 6.55 -8.12
N ASP A 200 12.28 6.62 -9.39
CA ASP A 200 13.46 7.31 -9.91
C ASP A 200 14.75 6.78 -9.26
N CYS A 201 15.45 7.60 -8.50
CA CYS A 201 16.66 7.19 -7.78
C CYS A 201 16.44 6.93 -6.29
N LEU A 202 15.20 7.10 -5.79
CA LEU A 202 14.90 7.05 -4.36
C LEU A 202 14.17 5.77 -3.97
N VAL A 203 14.69 5.08 -2.97
CA VAL A 203 14.01 4.00 -2.27
C VAL A 203 13.64 4.49 -0.87
N VAL A 204 12.38 4.30 -0.48
CA VAL A 204 11.90 4.59 0.88
C VAL A 204 11.39 3.29 1.47
N SER A 205 11.95 2.88 2.60
CA SER A 205 11.63 1.59 3.25
C SER A 205 11.17 1.76 4.69
N GLY A 206 10.27 0.88 5.13
CA GLY A 206 9.79 0.79 6.51
C GLY A 206 10.05 -0.59 7.10
N SER A 207 10.40 -0.64 8.39
CA SER A 207 10.90 -1.84 9.04
C SER A 207 10.25 -2.13 10.38
N SER A 208 10.43 -3.37 10.83
CA SER A 208 10.13 -3.82 12.19
C SER A 208 11.06 -3.20 13.26
N ASP A 209 12.08 -2.43 12.84
CA ASP A 209 12.87 -1.60 13.76
C ASP A 209 12.21 -0.25 14.05
N ASN A 210 10.95 -0.06 13.61
CA ASN A 210 10.11 1.12 13.79
C ASN A 210 10.60 2.35 13.01
N THR A 211 11.62 2.22 12.17
CA THR A 211 12.20 3.31 11.40
C THR A 211 11.80 3.25 9.93
N ILE A 212 11.85 4.42 9.31
CA ILE A 212 11.80 4.61 7.86
C ILE A 212 13.19 5.03 7.41
N ARG A 213 13.66 4.48 6.29
CA ARG A 213 14.94 4.86 5.71
C ARG A 213 14.79 5.28 4.26
N LEU A 214 15.51 6.31 3.89
CA LEU A 214 15.63 6.83 2.53
C LEU A 214 16.99 6.41 1.99
N TRP A 215 17.01 5.90 0.76
CA TRP A 215 18.21 5.36 0.12
C TRP A 215 18.38 5.93 -1.28
N ASP A 216 19.59 6.29 -1.64
CA ASP A 216 19.94 6.47 -3.04
C ASP A 216 20.27 5.12 -3.67
N ILE A 217 19.50 4.73 -4.68
CA ILE A 217 19.63 3.41 -5.31
C ILE A 217 20.95 3.26 -6.07
N GLU A 218 21.48 4.35 -6.63
CA GLU A 218 22.69 4.31 -7.45
C GLU A 218 23.95 4.12 -6.60
N SER A 219 24.08 4.84 -5.52
CA SER A 219 25.23 4.69 -4.60
C SER A 219 25.02 3.59 -3.57
N GLY A 220 23.77 3.23 -3.28
CA GLY A 220 23.41 2.33 -2.19
C GLY A 220 23.48 2.97 -0.80
N ALA A 221 23.68 4.28 -0.71
CA ALA A 221 23.81 5.01 0.53
C ALA A 221 22.46 5.22 1.22
N CYS A 222 22.44 5.09 2.55
CA CYS A 222 21.32 5.52 3.37
C CYS A 222 21.41 7.04 3.57
N LEU A 223 20.49 7.78 2.95
CA LEU A 223 20.45 9.25 2.99
C LEU A 223 19.89 9.77 4.31
N ARG A 224 18.87 9.10 4.85
CA ARG A 224 18.19 9.53 6.07
C ARG A 224 17.48 8.38 6.77
N THR A 225 17.40 8.48 8.10
CA THR A 225 16.53 7.64 8.94
C THR A 225 15.47 8.52 9.59
N LEU A 226 14.18 8.15 9.47
CA LEU A 226 13.06 8.84 10.12
C LEU A 226 12.60 7.99 11.30
N GLU A 227 12.54 8.60 12.46
CA GLU A 227 12.11 7.98 13.71
C GLU A 227 10.82 8.65 14.21
N GLY A 228 9.95 7.88 14.87
CA GLY A 228 8.70 8.43 15.43
C GLY A 228 7.54 7.44 15.48
N HIS A 229 7.54 6.36 14.71
CA HIS A 229 6.63 5.24 14.94
C HIS A 229 7.09 4.42 16.15
N GLU A 230 6.13 3.88 16.90
CA GLU A 230 6.38 3.10 18.12
C GLU A 230 6.42 1.60 17.86
N GLU A 231 5.88 1.18 16.69
CA GLU A 231 5.86 -0.20 16.26
C GLU A 231 6.24 -0.32 14.77
N LEU A 232 6.23 -1.55 14.25
CA LEU A 232 6.56 -1.91 12.88
C LEU A 232 5.89 -0.99 11.85
N VAL A 233 6.69 -0.37 10.99
CA VAL A 233 6.21 0.41 9.85
C VAL A 233 5.79 -0.55 8.73
N ARG A 234 4.47 -0.70 8.52
CA ARG A 234 3.91 -1.74 7.67
C ARG A 234 3.65 -1.29 6.24
N CYS A 235 3.34 -0.03 6.04
CA CYS A 235 3.07 0.50 4.72
C CYS A 235 3.66 1.90 4.56
N ILE A 236 4.06 2.21 3.33
CA ILE A 236 4.67 3.48 2.97
C ILE A 236 4.32 3.84 1.54
N ARG A 237 4.10 5.13 1.30
CA ARG A 237 3.96 5.75 0.00
C ARG A 237 4.59 7.11 0.02
N PHE A 238 5.15 7.53 -1.11
CA PHE A 238 5.68 8.89 -1.25
C PHE A 238 5.37 9.48 -2.63
N ASP A 239 5.24 10.79 -2.67
CA ASP A 239 5.16 11.62 -3.87
C ASP A 239 6.39 12.56 -3.94
N ASN A 240 6.31 13.62 -4.73
CA ASN A 240 7.39 14.60 -4.87
C ASN A 240 7.55 15.53 -3.64
N LYS A 241 6.60 15.53 -2.71
CA LYS A 241 6.54 16.47 -1.58
C LYS A 241 6.53 15.75 -0.22
N ARG A 242 5.91 14.57 -0.15
CA ARG A 242 5.56 13.94 1.12
C ARG A 242 5.86 12.44 1.12
N ILE A 243 6.16 11.94 2.32
CA ILE A 243 6.12 10.52 2.61
C ILE A 243 4.93 10.30 3.56
N VAL A 244 4.13 9.28 3.33
CA VAL A 244 3.04 8.85 4.21
C VAL A 244 3.29 7.41 4.64
N SER A 245 3.31 7.19 5.94
CA SER A 245 3.60 5.88 6.54
C SER A 245 2.49 5.44 7.48
N GLY A 246 2.21 4.15 7.51
CA GLY A 246 1.30 3.52 8.44
C GLY A 246 1.97 2.37 9.18
N ALA A 247 1.67 2.23 10.46
CA ALA A 247 2.35 1.27 11.32
C ALA A 247 1.39 0.45 12.19
N TYR A 248 1.97 -0.53 12.89
CA TYR A 248 1.23 -1.40 13.81
C TYR A 248 0.78 -0.68 15.07
N ASP A 249 1.33 0.52 15.35
CA ASP A 249 0.85 1.42 16.40
C ASP A 249 -0.51 2.08 16.10
N GLY A 250 -1.14 1.74 14.96
CA GLY A 250 -2.41 2.30 14.53
C GLY A 250 -2.31 3.72 13.97
N LYS A 251 -1.12 4.30 13.93
CA LYS A 251 -0.87 5.67 13.52
C LYS A 251 -0.49 5.77 12.05
N ILE A 252 -0.91 6.85 11.41
CA ILE A 252 -0.42 7.28 10.10
C ILE A 252 0.39 8.56 10.31
N LYS A 253 1.58 8.62 9.74
CA LYS A 253 2.44 9.80 9.81
C LYS A 253 2.70 10.35 8.42
N VAL A 254 2.69 11.67 8.32
CA VAL A 254 3.03 12.44 7.13
C VAL A 254 4.34 13.16 7.37
N TRP A 255 5.30 12.98 6.48
CA TRP A 255 6.65 13.51 6.58
C TRP A 255 6.96 14.41 5.39
N ASP A 256 7.77 15.44 5.61
CA ASP A 256 8.28 16.33 4.56
C ASP A 256 9.44 15.64 3.83
N LEU A 257 9.26 15.34 2.55
CA LEU A 257 10.28 14.67 1.75
C LEU A 257 11.49 15.58 1.49
N ALA A 258 11.26 16.85 1.18
CA ALA A 258 12.35 17.79 0.89
C ALA A 258 13.21 18.01 2.13
N ALA A 259 12.59 18.20 3.29
CA ALA A 259 13.29 18.32 4.56
C ALA A 259 14.01 17.01 4.94
N ALA A 260 13.43 15.84 4.65
CA ALA A 260 14.06 14.55 4.89
C ALA A 260 15.31 14.33 4.04
N LEU A 261 15.36 14.88 2.84
CA LEU A 261 16.53 14.82 1.94
C LEU A 261 17.59 15.89 2.22
N ASP A 262 17.27 16.95 2.98
CA ASP A 262 18.27 17.94 3.42
C ASP A 262 18.95 17.48 4.73
N PRO A 263 20.25 17.14 4.71
CA PRO A 263 20.98 16.69 5.90
C PRO A 263 20.97 17.71 7.06
N ARG A 264 20.76 19.00 6.75
CA ARG A 264 20.74 20.08 7.74
C ARG A 264 19.42 20.22 8.48
N SER A 265 18.35 19.65 7.94
CA SER A 265 17.02 19.69 8.58
C SER A 265 17.02 18.93 9.90
N PRO A 266 16.55 19.54 11.01
CA PRO A 266 16.51 18.88 12.30
C PRO A 266 15.50 17.73 12.31
N ALA A 267 15.83 16.62 12.98
CA ALA A 267 14.99 15.41 13.00
C ALA A 267 13.56 15.68 13.50
N GLY A 268 13.38 16.58 14.45
CA GLY A 268 12.08 16.91 15.02
C GLY A 268 11.13 17.67 14.08
N SER A 269 11.63 18.25 12.98
CA SER A 269 10.82 18.99 12.00
C SER A 269 10.34 18.14 10.83
N LEU A 270 10.79 16.90 10.72
CA LEU A 270 10.50 16.04 9.56
C LEU A 270 9.10 15.50 9.54
N CYS A 271 8.52 15.20 10.72
CA CYS A 271 7.14 14.72 10.83
C CYS A 271 6.16 15.90 10.86
N LEU A 272 5.41 16.06 9.78
CA LEU A 272 4.42 17.13 9.63
C LEU A 272 3.14 16.85 10.42
N ARG A 273 2.72 15.57 10.48
CA ARG A 273 1.45 15.16 11.10
C ARG A 273 1.47 13.73 11.58
N THR A 274 0.66 13.48 12.60
CA THR A 274 0.28 12.14 13.05
C THR A 274 -1.26 12.08 13.07
N LEU A 275 -1.81 11.08 12.37
CA LEU A 275 -3.25 10.82 12.28
C LEU A 275 -3.55 9.57 13.10
N VAL A 276 -4.53 9.67 14.01
CA VAL A 276 -4.85 8.62 14.98
C VAL A 276 -6.35 8.40 14.98
N GLU A 277 -6.82 7.40 14.25
CA GLU A 277 -8.24 7.02 14.17
C GLU A 277 -8.44 5.51 14.02
N HIS A 278 -7.45 4.79 13.45
CA HIS A 278 -7.51 3.34 13.46
C HIS A 278 -7.33 2.81 14.90
N SER A 279 -8.17 1.84 15.26
CA SER A 279 -8.06 1.13 16.56
C SER A 279 -7.17 -0.10 16.47
N GLY A 280 -6.64 -0.42 15.28
CA GLY A 280 -5.78 -1.56 15.01
C GLY A 280 -4.62 -1.21 14.08
N ARG A 281 -3.81 -2.20 13.79
CA ARG A 281 -2.63 -2.10 12.92
C ARG A 281 -3.00 -1.57 11.54
N VAL A 282 -2.28 -0.56 11.04
CA VAL A 282 -2.46 -0.07 9.67
C VAL A 282 -1.71 -1.00 8.72
N PHE A 283 -2.41 -1.62 7.77
CA PHE A 283 -1.81 -2.59 6.86
C PHE A 283 -1.44 -2.01 5.51
N ARG A 284 -2.25 -1.12 4.98
CA ARG A 284 -2.02 -0.50 3.67
C ARG A 284 -2.50 0.94 3.68
N LEU A 285 -1.86 1.76 2.86
CA LEU A 285 -2.33 3.09 2.54
C LEU A 285 -1.97 3.45 1.09
N GLN A 286 -2.75 4.35 0.56
CA GLN A 286 -2.47 5.07 -0.67
C GLN A 286 -2.91 6.52 -0.46
N PHE A 287 -2.29 7.47 -1.13
CA PHE A 287 -2.67 8.87 -1.01
C PHE A 287 -2.47 9.60 -2.33
N ASP A 288 -3.17 10.70 -2.47
CA ASP A 288 -3.01 11.70 -3.53
C ASP A 288 -2.82 13.10 -2.92
N GLU A 289 -2.99 14.14 -3.73
CA GLU A 289 -2.80 15.52 -3.28
C GLU A 289 -3.79 15.92 -2.17
N PHE A 290 -4.98 15.31 -2.13
CA PHE A 290 -6.13 15.75 -1.33
C PHE A 290 -6.60 14.76 -0.28
N GLN A 291 -6.25 13.49 -0.40
CA GLN A 291 -6.77 12.46 0.48
C GLN A 291 -5.73 11.37 0.81
N ILE A 292 -5.98 10.67 1.92
CA ILE A 292 -5.32 9.42 2.26
C ILE A 292 -6.42 8.36 2.38
N VAL A 293 -6.21 7.18 1.80
CA VAL A 293 -7.06 6.00 2.00
C VAL A 293 -6.22 4.94 2.68
N SER A 294 -6.69 4.46 3.82
CA SER A 294 -5.95 3.49 4.65
C SER A 294 -6.82 2.31 5.05
N SER A 295 -6.20 1.15 5.20
CA SER A 295 -6.84 -0.09 5.67
C SER A 295 -6.17 -0.64 6.92
N SER A 296 -6.95 -1.34 7.75
CA SER A 296 -6.48 -1.79 9.05
C SER A 296 -6.98 -3.18 9.43
N HIS A 297 -6.32 -3.72 10.46
CA HIS A 297 -6.78 -4.91 11.17
C HIS A 297 -8.12 -4.69 11.91
N ASP A 298 -8.52 -3.46 12.15
CA ASP A 298 -9.81 -3.09 12.76
C ASP A 298 -11.02 -3.29 11.83
N ASP A 299 -10.80 -3.90 10.66
CA ASP A 299 -11.81 -4.20 9.63
C ASP A 299 -12.41 -2.95 8.98
N THR A 300 -11.66 -1.86 8.99
CA THR A 300 -12.09 -0.60 8.37
C THR A 300 -11.16 -0.14 7.27
N ILE A 301 -11.76 0.56 6.30
CA ILE A 301 -11.07 1.46 5.38
C ILE A 301 -11.43 2.87 5.81
N LEU A 302 -10.43 3.74 6.01
CA LEU A 302 -10.61 5.14 6.33
C LEU A 302 -10.20 6.00 5.14
N ILE A 303 -11.06 6.96 4.79
CA ILE A 303 -10.79 7.99 3.80
C ILE A 303 -10.64 9.32 4.57
N TRP A 304 -9.44 9.88 4.51
CA TRP A 304 -9.06 11.15 5.12
C TRP A 304 -9.07 12.21 4.03
N ASP A 305 -10.10 13.05 4.00
CA ASP A 305 -10.27 14.10 3.00
C ASP A 305 -9.83 15.44 3.57
N PHE A 306 -8.88 16.08 2.92
CA PHE A 306 -8.31 17.36 3.31
C PHE A 306 -8.87 18.56 2.49
N LEU A 307 -9.71 18.30 1.47
CA LEU A 307 -10.35 19.32 0.65
C LEU A 307 -11.67 19.81 1.25
N ASN A 308 -12.55 18.86 1.57
CA ASN A 308 -13.93 19.14 1.98
C ASN A 308 -14.01 19.35 3.49
N VAL A 309 -13.36 20.40 3.98
CA VAL A 309 -13.44 20.78 5.39
C VAL A 309 -14.57 21.78 5.55
N PRO A 310 -15.59 21.53 6.40
CA PRO A 310 -16.64 22.50 6.68
C PRO A 310 -16.03 23.84 7.14
N ILE A 311 -16.41 24.93 6.47
CA ILE A 311 -16.05 26.28 6.92
C ILE A 311 -16.90 26.56 8.15
N GLU A 312 -16.29 26.61 9.33
CA GLU A 312 -16.97 27.13 10.51
C GLU A 312 -17.28 28.60 10.26
N THR A 313 -18.57 28.93 10.07
CA THR A 313 -19.02 30.29 10.16
C THR A 313 -18.74 30.76 11.60
N SER A 314 -17.87 31.75 11.72
CA SER A 314 -17.42 32.32 12.97
C SER A 314 -18.61 32.87 13.77
N SER A 315 -19.03 32.15 14.78
CA SER A 315 -19.79 32.70 15.91
C SER A 315 -19.07 32.34 17.22
N THR A 316 -18.45 33.38 17.79
CA THR A 316 -18.04 33.60 19.17
C THR A 316 -17.55 32.41 20.01
N SER A 317 -16.26 32.50 20.35
CA SER A 317 -15.61 32.07 21.60
C SER A 317 -16.00 30.72 22.23
N SER A 318 -15.19 29.72 22.03
CA SER A 318 -14.70 28.81 23.08
C SER A 318 -13.62 27.92 22.53
N THR A 319 -12.59 27.66 23.32
CA THR A 319 -11.49 26.72 23.10
C THR A 319 -12.04 25.30 22.88
N ARG A 320 -12.26 24.92 21.62
CA ARG A 320 -12.58 23.54 21.26
C ARG A 320 -11.53 22.99 20.30
N SER A 321 -11.11 21.76 20.55
CA SER A 321 -10.31 20.93 19.65
C SER A 321 -10.91 20.91 18.23
N PRO A 322 -10.13 20.70 17.17
CA PRO A 322 -10.61 20.71 15.78
C PRO A 322 -11.77 19.75 15.61
N THR A 323 -12.89 20.28 15.09
CA THR A 323 -14.11 19.50 14.88
C THR A 323 -13.86 18.44 13.81
N ARG A 324 -14.04 17.17 14.17
CA ARG A 324 -13.99 16.03 13.27
C ARG A 324 -15.42 15.71 12.85
N THR A 325 -15.67 15.71 11.55
CA THR A 325 -16.96 15.26 11.03
C THR A 325 -16.85 13.81 10.60
N TYR A 326 -17.69 12.95 11.13
CA TYR A 326 -17.71 11.50 10.83
C TYR A 326 -18.93 11.19 9.98
N THR A 327 -18.70 10.55 8.84
CA THR A 327 -19.76 9.96 8.03
C THR A 327 -19.63 8.45 8.09
N TYR A 328 -20.66 7.77 8.56
CA TYR A 328 -20.70 6.31 8.65
C TYR A 328 -21.48 5.75 7.47
N VAL A 329 -20.87 4.88 6.72
CA VAL A 329 -21.54 4.10 5.68
C VAL A 329 -21.81 2.72 6.27
N ASN A 330 -23.08 2.43 6.54
CA ASN A 330 -23.56 1.13 7.00
C ASN A 330 -24.04 0.34 5.78
N ASN A 331 -23.47 -0.83 5.55
CA ASN A 331 -23.99 -1.84 4.63
C ASN A 331 -24.60 -3.00 5.40
#